data_0aa249ab2798ae42061fadbd2177492e
#
_entry.id   0aa249ab2798ae42061fadbd2177492e
#
_cell.length_a   1.000
_cell.length_b   1.000
_cell.length_c   1.000
_cell.angle_alpha   90.00
_cell.angle_beta   90.00
_cell.angle_gamma   90.00
#
_symmetry.space_group_name_H-M   'P 1'
#
loop_
_entity.id
_entity.type
_entity.pdbx_description
1 polymer ?
#
loop_
_entity_poly.entity_id
_entity_poly.type
_entity_poly.pdbx_seq_one_letter_code
_entity_poly.pdbx_strand_id
1 'polypeptide(L)'
;MFDFSKVDEEAKVDVLDINKRKKKVENLNSKGEVSKRVNTSIVKVVEGTINDILKIEEELNELFIERENEIRMLTLAFITGSNGFFHGPAGTGKSALVEEYRNRIEDCSYFRILMGKTTEPSEIFGPVSINAMKNDIYKVNTKNKLPEANISFVDEIFKANSAVLNNLLTIMNEKLFFNEEIQKVPLISLIGASNEYYEEENLIALYDRFLLRWNIDYINEPGNRITLFKNYLDRRREGSLLQENETVKTPVCKINIKDLMVINEKVKEITISIKVLNTYNKLLNTLLRKNIVISDRRKNESLKIVQAAALLDGRDEAEIQDLEVLKYILWTDEEDLAAILEEVEKLANPNKNKLRNLKVTFEAYKKQLLDLEDNKGSDQYVFDKTMAVTEIIKNINYGVNTINGILSSMKKEGRDNSKEFNDFMKLLNDMEEYAENVKKEIVL
;
A
#
# COMPACT_ATOMS: atom_id res chain seq x y z
N MET A 1 1.73 -10.86 40.72
CA MET A 1 0.27 -10.84 40.45
C MET A 1 -0.11 -9.39 40.55
N PHE A 2 -0.08 -8.68 39.38
CA PHE A 2 -0.32 -7.25 39.33
C PHE A 2 -1.82 -6.98 39.23
N ASP A 3 -2.31 -6.11 40.08
CA ASP A 3 -3.72 -5.68 40.12
C ASP A 3 -4.00 -4.65 39.04
N PHE A 4 -4.75 -5.05 38.01
CA PHE A 4 -5.13 -4.22 36.87
C PHE A 4 -6.25 -3.20 37.13
N SER A 5 -6.64 -3.00 38.38
CA SER A 5 -7.80 -2.17 38.75
C SER A 5 -7.57 -0.67 38.82
N LYS A 6 -6.32 -0.18 38.59
CA LYS A 6 -5.97 1.25 38.66
C LYS A 6 -5.39 1.77 37.35
N VAL A 7 -6.14 1.65 36.27
CA VAL A 7 -5.85 2.37 35.01
C VAL A 7 -6.72 3.61 34.95
N ASP A 8 -6.05 4.75 34.93
CA ASP A 8 -6.58 6.09 35.08
C ASP A 8 -7.81 6.44 34.27
N GLU A 9 -8.71 7.20 34.92
CA GLU A 9 -10.01 7.61 34.39
C GLU A 9 -9.96 8.60 33.22
N GLU A 10 -8.86 9.29 32.97
CA GLU A 10 -8.76 10.28 31.90
C GLU A 10 -8.59 9.66 30.50
N ALA A 11 -7.94 8.50 30.35
CA ALA A 11 -7.91 7.78 29.09
C ALA A 11 -9.23 7.04 28.78
N LYS A 12 -10.08 6.86 29.78
CA LYS A 12 -11.47 6.42 29.62
C LYS A 12 -12.39 7.49 29.06
N VAL A 13 -11.99 8.76 29.08
CA VAL A 13 -12.85 9.89 28.72
C VAL A 13 -13.15 9.90 27.22
N ASP A 14 -12.20 9.59 26.35
CA ASP A 14 -12.46 9.65 24.90
C ASP A 14 -13.21 8.42 24.36
N VAL A 15 -12.88 7.21 24.83
CA VAL A 15 -13.66 5.99 24.50
C VAL A 15 -14.98 5.93 25.29
N LEU A 16 -14.99 6.46 26.54
CA LEU A 16 -16.20 6.61 27.32
C LEU A 16 -17.10 7.73 26.77
N ASP A 17 -16.58 8.76 26.14
CA ASP A 17 -17.40 9.79 25.50
C ASP A 17 -18.07 9.25 24.23
N ILE A 18 -17.42 8.40 23.47
CA ILE A 18 -18.04 7.65 22.35
C ILE A 18 -19.08 6.66 22.88
N ASN A 19 -18.78 5.93 23.96
CA ASN A 19 -19.73 5.00 24.57
C ASN A 19 -20.82 5.71 25.40
N LYS A 20 -20.55 6.85 26.01
CA LYS A 20 -21.57 7.73 26.62
C LYS A 20 -22.46 8.37 25.55
N ARG A 21 -21.91 8.74 24.40
CA ARG A 21 -22.69 9.18 23.25
C ARG A 21 -23.51 8.01 22.65
N LYS A 22 -22.96 6.80 22.55
CA LYS A 22 -23.74 5.59 22.19
C LYS A 22 -24.85 5.30 23.21
N LYS A 23 -24.59 5.29 24.52
CA LYS A 23 -25.60 5.12 25.56
C LYS A 23 -26.60 6.27 25.65
N LYS A 24 -26.19 7.52 25.36
CA LYS A 24 -27.08 8.65 25.29
C LYS A 24 -27.96 8.62 24.04
N VAL A 25 -27.45 8.04 22.95
CA VAL A 25 -28.17 7.75 21.71
C VAL A 25 -29.12 6.57 21.90
N GLU A 26 -28.72 5.51 22.61
CA GLU A 26 -29.60 4.38 22.96
C GLU A 26 -30.75 4.82 23.90
N ASN A 27 -30.52 5.73 24.85
CA ASN A 27 -31.56 6.33 25.70
C ASN A 27 -32.43 7.39 24.96
N LEU A 28 -31.98 7.91 23.80
CA LEU A 28 -32.73 8.78 22.90
C LEU A 28 -33.48 7.99 21.81
N ASN A 29 -33.26 6.70 21.70
CA ASN A 29 -33.92 5.78 20.77
C ASN A 29 -35.44 5.61 21.02
N SER A 30 -36.00 6.29 22.02
CA SER A 30 -37.46 6.46 22.15
C SER A 30 -38.08 7.45 21.15
N LYS A 31 -37.25 8.15 20.34
CA LYS A 31 -37.67 9.02 19.23
C LYS A 31 -36.79 8.75 18.01
N GLY A 32 -37.27 7.85 17.11
CA GLY A 32 -36.57 7.36 15.92
C GLY A 32 -36.07 8.38 14.89
N GLU A 33 -36.19 9.69 15.14
CA GLU A 33 -35.69 10.76 14.27
C GLU A 33 -34.22 11.18 14.58
N VAL A 34 -33.76 11.02 15.81
CA VAL A 34 -32.41 11.43 16.23
C VAL A 34 -31.38 10.41 15.76
N SER A 35 -31.71 9.11 15.81
CA SER A 35 -30.85 8.02 15.32
C SER A 35 -30.61 8.12 13.81
N LYS A 36 -31.62 8.46 13.01
CA LYS A 36 -31.48 8.66 11.56
C LYS A 36 -30.57 9.84 11.22
N ARG A 37 -30.64 10.97 11.96
CA ARG A 37 -29.81 12.16 11.71
C ARG A 37 -28.34 11.92 12.07
N VAL A 38 -28.05 11.21 13.15
CA VAL A 38 -26.68 10.89 13.59
C VAL A 38 -26.03 9.91 12.60
N ASN A 39 -26.73 8.86 12.17
CA ASN A 39 -26.25 7.92 11.14
C ASN A 39 -26.00 8.63 9.80
N THR A 40 -26.89 9.51 9.36
CA THR A 40 -26.71 10.28 8.12
C THR A 40 -25.48 11.22 8.18
N SER A 41 -25.21 11.79 9.36
CA SER A 41 -24.02 12.65 9.55
C SER A 41 -22.72 11.84 9.51
N ILE A 42 -22.68 10.66 10.14
CA ILE A 42 -21.50 9.79 10.14
C ILE A 42 -21.22 9.26 8.72
N VAL A 43 -22.26 8.82 8.00
CA VAL A 43 -22.13 8.35 6.62
C VAL A 43 -21.53 9.45 5.72
N LYS A 44 -22.01 10.70 5.82
CA LYS A 44 -21.46 11.81 5.05
C LYS A 44 -19.99 12.12 5.40
N VAL A 45 -19.62 12.02 6.67
CA VAL A 45 -18.22 12.21 7.09
C VAL A 45 -17.35 11.11 6.50
N VAL A 46 -17.79 9.84 6.57
CA VAL A 46 -17.07 8.69 6.01
C VAL A 46 -16.86 8.85 4.50
N GLU A 47 -17.95 9.12 3.75
CA GLU A 47 -17.88 9.32 2.30
C GLU A 47 -16.99 10.52 1.93
N GLY A 48 -17.10 11.63 2.66
CA GLY A 48 -16.25 12.81 2.46
C GLY A 48 -14.78 12.47 2.69
N THR A 49 -14.45 11.81 3.80
CA THR A 49 -13.08 11.44 4.15
C THR A 49 -12.49 10.44 3.16
N ILE A 50 -13.28 9.47 2.67
CA ILE A 50 -12.83 8.53 1.62
C ILE A 50 -12.47 9.30 0.35
N ASN A 51 -13.34 10.21 -0.10
CA ASN A 51 -13.07 11.02 -1.28
C ASN A 51 -11.80 11.88 -1.11
N ASP A 52 -11.59 12.44 0.07
CA ASP A 52 -10.38 13.22 0.34
C ASP A 52 -9.11 12.34 0.41
N ILE A 53 -9.20 11.12 0.95
CA ILE A 53 -8.11 10.14 0.89
C ILE A 53 -7.75 9.78 -0.57
N LEU A 54 -8.74 9.55 -1.42
CA LEU A 54 -8.51 9.25 -2.84
C LEU A 54 -7.87 10.43 -3.58
N LYS A 55 -8.29 11.67 -3.29
CA LYS A 55 -7.63 12.88 -3.82
C LYS A 55 -6.19 13.00 -3.33
N ILE A 56 -5.91 12.66 -2.07
CA ILE A 56 -4.54 12.62 -1.54
C ILE A 56 -3.69 11.61 -2.34
N GLU A 57 -4.22 10.43 -2.63
CA GLU A 57 -3.53 9.45 -3.49
C GLU A 57 -3.26 10.02 -4.90
N GLU A 58 -4.23 10.71 -5.51
CA GLU A 58 -4.07 11.35 -6.82
C GLU A 58 -2.97 12.42 -6.80
N GLU A 59 -3.00 13.34 -5.82
CA GLU A 59 -1.97 14.36 -5.65
C GLU A 59 -0.57 13.77 -5.44
N LEU A 60 -0.47 12.70 -4.65
CA LEU A 60 0.80 12.03 -4.42
C LEU A 60 1.30 11.29 -5.67
N ASN A 61 0.41 10.69 -6.46
CA ASN A 61 0.76 10.06 -7.74
C ASN A 61 1.25 11.06 -8.78
N GLU A 62 0.81 12.32 -8.71
CA GLU A 62 1.36 13.41 -9.55
C GLU A 62 2.78 13.83 -9.10
N LEU A 63 3.06 13.75 -7.78
CA LEU A 63 4.34 14.16 -7.20
C LEU A 63 5.42 13.07 -7.31
N PHE A 64 5.03 11.81 -7.12
CA PHE A 64 5.91 10.66 -7.04
C PHE A 64 5.68 9.71 -8.20
N ILE A 65 6.58 9.72 -9.14
CA ILE A 65 6.51 8.94 -10.37
C ILE A 65 6.82 7.47 -10.07
N GLU A 66 6.01 6.53 -10.60
CA GLU A 66 6.13 5.09 -10.37
C GLU A 66 6.04 4.72 -8.88
N ARG A 67 5.11 5.32 -8.12
CA ARG A 67 4.93 5.07 -6.68
C ARG A 67 3.49 4.74 -6.29
N GLU A 68 2.67 4.31 -7.24
CA GLU A 68 1.24 4.05 -7.02
C GLU A 68 1.02 2.94 -5.98
N ASN A 69 1.85 1.89 -5.99
CA ASN A 69 1.74 0.80 -5.02
C ASN A 69 2.15 1.23 -3.62
N GLU A 70 3.22 2.02 -3.51
CA GLU A 70 3.72 2.55 -2.25
C GLU A 70 2.71 3.51 -1.61
N ILE A 71 2.12 4.39 -2.41
CA ILE A 71 1.08 5.33 -1.98
C ILE A 71 -0.15 4.55 -1.49
N ARG A 72 -0.62 3.58 -2.27
CA ARG A 72 -1.75 2.73 -1.89
C ARG A 72 -1.47 1.93 -0.62
N MET A 73 -0.25 1.39 -0.47
CA MET A 73 0.17 0.69 0.74
C MET A 73 0.13 1.61 1.97
N LEU A 74 0.61 2.86 1.85
CA LEU A 74 0.54 3.84 2.95
C LEU A 74 -0.90 4.18 3.31
N THR A 75 -1.77 4.39 2.33
CA THR A 75 -3.20 4.59 2.57
C THR A 75 -3.78 3.45 3.40
N LEU A 76 -3.56 2.21 2.96
CA LEU A 76 -4.04 1.02 3.66
C LEU A 76 -3.44 0.91 5.07
N ALA A 77 -2.15 1.24 5.25
CA ALA A 77 -1.49 1.24 6.56
C ALA A 77 -2.16 2.22 7.52
N PHE A 78 -2.41 3.45 7.07
CA PHE A 78 -2.94 4.50 7.93
C PHE A 78 -4.42 4.29 8.28
N ILE A 79 -5.26 3.91 7.32
CA ILE A 79 -6.69 3.70 7.59
C ILE A 79 -6.97 2.44 8.42
N THR A 80 -6.06 1.45 8.42
CA THR A 80 -6.21 0.21 9.21
C THR A 80 -5.41 0.20 10.51
N GLY A 81 -4.59 1.23 10.76
CA GLY A 81 -3.68 1.25 11.89
C GLY A 81 -2.62 0.15 11.83
N SER A 82 -2.22 -0.26 10.63
CA SER A 82 -1.22 -1.32 10.41
C SER A 82 0.16 -0.74 10.21
N ASN A 83 1.20 -1.51 10.55
CA ASN A 83 2.56 -1.13 10.27
C ASN A 83 2.96 -1.53 8.85
N GLY A 84 3.74 -0.66 8.18
CA GLY A 84 4.24 -0.87 6.83
C GLY A 84 5.76 -0.91 6.75
N PHE A 85 6.29 -1.62 5.77
CA PHE A 85 7.74 -1.74 5.55
C PHE A 85 8.09 -1.55 4.08
N PHE A 86 9.08 -0.70 3.82
CA PHE A 86 9.66 -0.48 2.52
C PHE A 86 11.07 -1.07 2.44
N HIS A 87 11.25 -2.02 1.56
CA HIS A 87 12.57 -2.51 1.17
C HIS A 87 13.02 -1.85 -0.14
N GLY A 88 14.31 -1.53 -0.26
CA GLY A 88 14.87 -1.03 -1.52
C GLY A 88 16.04 -0.08 -1.35
N PRO A 89 16.76 0.24 -2.44
CA PRO A 89 17.99 1.00 -2.41
C PRO A 89 17.80 2.42 -1.88
N ALA A 90 18.91 3.02 -1.44
CA ALA A 90 18.93 4.41 -1.02
C ALA A 90 18.60 5.35 -2.20
N GLY A 91 18.02 6.52 -1.93
CA GLY A 91 17.71 7.51 -2.97
C GLY A 91 16.45 7.24 -3.77
N THR A 92 15.60 6.28 -3.38
CA THR A 92 14.31 5.99 -4.03
C THR A 92 13.14 6.84 -3.52
N GLY A 93 13.39 7.74 -2.57
CA GLY A 93 12.38 8.68 -2.05
C GLY A 93 11.46 8.13 -0.95
N LYS A 94 11.80 7.01 -0.30
CA LYS A 94 10.99 6.38 0.77
C LYS A 94 10.56 7.36 1.85
N SER A 95 11.52 8.06 2.45
CA SER A 95 11.27 9.01 3.53
C SER A 95 10.45 10.22 3.08
N ALA A 96 10.74 10.76 1.90
CA ALA A 96 10.01 11.89 1.34
C ALA A 96 8.54 11.53 1.07
N LEU A 97 8.27 10.33 0.55
CA LEU A 97 6.91 9.85 0.30
C LEU A 97 6.09 9.76 1.60
N VAL A 98 6.64 9.17 2.66
CA VAL A 98 5.94 9.05 3.96
C VAL A 98 5.69 10.42 4.57
N GLU A 99 6.67 11.33 4.49
CA GLU A 99 6.55 12.70 4.99
C GLU A 99 5.49 13.50 4.24
N GLU A 100 5.45 13.38 2.91
CA GLU A 100 4.44 14.03 2.08
C GLU A 100 3.04 13.51 2.35
N TYR A 101 2.87 12.20 2.52
CA TYR A 101 1.58 11.66 2.92
C TYR A 101 1.16 12.20 4.29
N ARG A 102 2.06 12.14 5.25
CA ARG A 102 1.79 12.63 6.62
C ARG A 102 1.44 14.12 6.66
N ASN A 103 2.07 14.96 5.83
CA ASN A 103 1.77 16.39 5.75
C ASN A 103 0.32 16.69 5.31
N ARG A 104 -0.37 15.70 4.77
CA ARG A 104 -1.80 15.75 4.43
C ARG A 104 -2.73 15.27 5.54
N ILE A 105 -2.19 14.94 6.72
CA ILE A 105 -2.97 14.56 7.90
C ILE A 105 -2.79 15.63 8.97
N GLU A 106 -3.85 16.40 9.20
CA GLU A 106 -3.86 17.47 10.22
C GLU A 106 -3.94 16.91 11.64
N ASP A 107 -3.43 17.66 12.60
CA ASP A 107 -3.35 17.29 14.03
C ASP A 107 -2.56 15.99 14.29
N CYS A 108 -1.71 15.58 13.35
CA CYS A 108 -0.92 14.35 13.41
C CYS A 108 0.48 14.62 13.96
N SER A 109 0.82 14.02 15.11
CA SER A 109 2.19 14.01 15.61
C SER A 109 3.05 13.00 14.84
N TYR A 110 4.26 13.44 14.46
CA TYR A 110 5.15 12.65 13.62
C TYR A 110 6.53 12.50 14.26
N PHE A 111 7.06 11.29 14.22
CA PHE A 111 8.42 11.00 14.64
C PHE A 111 9.20 10.34 13.49
N ARG A 112 10.41 10.85 13.22
CA ARG A 112 11.30 10.30 12.20
C ARG A 112 12.69 10.09 12.77
N ILE A 113 13.31 8.96 12.43
CA ILE A 113 14.69 8.66 12.78
C ILE A 113 15.35 7.80 11.70
N LEU A 114 16.66 8.02 11.50
CA LEU A 114 17.54 7.11 10.77
C LEU A 114 18.29 6.27 11.80
N MET A 115 18.12 4.95 11.77
CA MET A 115 18.78 4.04 12.69
C MET A 115 20.23 3.80 12.30
N GLY A 116 21.08 3.69 13.32
CA GLY A 116 22.44 3.22 13.20
C GLY A 116 22.72 2.16 14.27
N LYS A 117 23.81 1.40 14.13
CA LYS A 117 24.21 0.40 15.14
C LYS A 117 24.45 0.99 16.53
N THR A 118 24.75 2.29 16.59
CA THR A 118 25.01 3.05 17.83
C THR A 118 23.83 3.87 18.29
N THR A 119 22.67 3.80 17.61
CA THR A 119 21.48 4.55 18.01
C THR A 119 21.03 4.13 19.41
N GLU A 120 20.94 5.09 20.31
CA GLU A 120 20.57 4.84 21.71
C GLU A 120 19.04 4.91 21.91
N PRO A 121 18.50 4.15 22.88
CA PRO A 121 17.08 4.24 23.26
C PRO A 121 16.62 5.66 23.59
N SER A 122 17.51 6.50 24.13
CA SER A 122 17.24 7.91 24.47
C SER A 122 16.90 8.78 23.25
N GLU A 123 17.43 8.43 22.08
CA GLU A 123 17.15 9.16 20.83
C GLU A 123 15.72 8.91 20.32
N ILE A 124 15.21 7.71 20.57
CA ILE A 124 13.91 7.23 20.07
C ILE A 124 12.82 7.44 21.10
N PHE A 125 13.05 7.05 22.35
CA PHE A 125 12.04 7.06 23.41
C PHE A 125 12.16 8.26 24.33
N GLY A 126 13.30 8.93 24.35
CA GLY A 126 13.61 10.11 25.15
C GLY A 126 14.64 9.88 26.26
N PRO A 127 15.25 10.96 26.73
CA PRO A 127 16.25 10.89 27.81
C PRO A 127 15.61 10.66 29.16
N VAL A 128 16.36 10.03 30.06
CA VAL A 128 15.94 9.86 31.45
C VAL A 128 15.91 11.21 32.17
N SER A 129 14.86 11.46 32.91
CA SER A 129 14.68 12.70 33.70
C SER A 129 15.61 12.75 34.89
N ILE A 130 16.62 13.61 34.88
CA ILE A 130 17.56 13.81 35.98
C ILE A 130 16.81 14.26 37.27
N ASN A 131 15.75 15.04 37.11
CA ASN A 131 14.97 15.50 38.28
C ASN A 131 14.17 14.37 38.94
N ALA A 132 13.65 13.43 38.16
CA ALA A 132 12.98 12.24 38.70
C ALA A 132 13.99 11.30 39.39
N MET A 133 15.17 11.11 38.79
CA MET A 133 16.23 10.28 39.39
C MET A 133 16.74 10.79 40.75
N LYS A 134 16.72 12.09 40.99
CA LYS A 134 17.05 12.64 42.32
C LYS A 134 16.08 12.19 43.41
N ASN A 135 14.90 11.71 43.04
CA ASN A 135 13.86 11.19 43.93
C ASN A 135 13.70 9.66 43.81
N ASP A 136 14.73 8.98 43.30
CA ASP A 136 14.74 7.52 43.06
C ASP A 136 13.63 7.04 42.10
N ILE A 137 13.14 7.92 41.23
CA ILE A 137 12.10 7.63 40.25
C ILE A 137 12.74 7.50 38.86
N TYR A 138 12.55 6.35 38.21
CA TYR A 138 12.94 6.19 36.82
C TYR A 138 11.85 6.71 35.90
N LYS A 139 12.10 7.83 35.24
CA LYS A 139 11.17 8.48 34.30
C LYS A 139 11.87 8.93 33.05
N VAL A 140 11.34 8.59 31.90
CA VAL A 140 11.81 9.01 30.57
C VAL A 140 10.97 10.20 30.10
N ASN A 141 11.63 11.21 29.54
CA ASN A 141 10.95 12.36 28.94
C ASN A 141 10.64 12.05 27.47
N THR A 142 9.40 11.70 27.21
CA THR A 142 8.92 11.23 25.89
C THR A 142 8.54 12.35 24.92
N LYS A 143 8.67 13.62 25.34
CA LYS A 143 8.24 14.77 24.53
C LYS A 143 8.90 14.78 23.16
N ASN A 144 8.07 14.84 22.11
CA ASN A 144 8.45 14.80 20.70
C ASN A 144 9.24 13.54 20.30
N LYS A 145 9.00 12.43 20.99
CA LYS A 145 9.60 11.11 20.72
C LYS A 145 8.54 10.12 20.26
N LEU A 146 9.00 8.94 19.83
CA LEU A 146 8.14 7.88 19.29
C LEU A 146 6.94 7.54 20.19
N PRO A 147 7.05 7.51 21.55
CA PRO A 147 5.90 7.22 22.40
C PRO A 147 4.75 8.25 22.35
N GLU A 148 4.98 9.43 21.76
CA GLU A 148 3.93 10.47 21.59
C GLU A 148 3.50 10.63 20.12
N ALA A 149 4.06 9.84 19.20
CA ALA A 149 3.79 9.97 17.77
C ALA A 149 2.55 9.18 17.34
N ASN A 150 1.77 9.78 16.44
CA ASN A 150 0.68 9.10 15.75
C ASN A 150 1.19 8.31 14.54
N ILE A 151 2.14 8.87 13.81
CA ILE A 151 2.81 8.21 12.70
C ILE A 151 4.32 8.31 12.93
N SER A 152 5.01 7.20 12.69
CA SER A 152 6.47 7.16 12.79
C SER A 152 7.08 6.61 11.52
N PHE A 153 8.21 7.21 11.10
CA PHE A 153 9.07 6.67 10.05
C PHE A 153 10.44 6.33 10.62
N VAL A 154 10.83 5.06 10.49
CA VAL A 154 12.09 4.55 11.00
C VAL A 154 12.90 4.00 9.84
N ASP A 155 13.90 4.77 9.41
CA ASP A 155 14.80 4.36 8.33
C ASP A 155 15.91 3.46 8.88
N GLU A 156 16.40 2.52 8.05
CA GLU A 156 17.41 1.52 8.40
C GLU A 156 17.06 0.72 9.67
N ILE A 157 15.79 0.33 9.79
CA ILE A 157 15.23 -0.23 11.03
C ILE A 157 15.93 -1.51 11.50
N PHE A 158 16.52 -2.30 10.60
CA PHE A 158 17.25 -3.52 10.94
C PHE A 158 18.62 -3.26 11.58
N LYS A 159 19.08 -1.99 11.64
CA LYS A 159 20.27 -1.59 12.41
C LYS A 159 19.97 -1.35 13.89
N ALA A 160 18.73 -1.56 14.33
CA ALA A 160 18.32 -1.40 15.71
C ALA A 160 19.03 -2.42 16.62
N ASN A 161 19.59 -1.94 17.72
CA ASN A 161 20.15 -2.82 18.75
C ASN A 161 19.02 -3.47 19.60
N SER A 162 19.36 -4.52 20.38
CA SER A 162 18.40 -5.31 21.13
C SER A 162 17.58 -4.49 22.16
N ALA A 163 18.16 -3.43 22.73
CA ALA A 163 17.46 -2.58 23.70
C ALA A 163 16.37 -1.72 23.03
N VAL A 164 16.66 -1.18 21.84
CA VAL A 164 15.70 -0.48 21.01
C VAL A 164 14.63 -1.45 20.50
N LEU A 165 15.03 -2.61 20.01
CA LEU A 165 14.17 -3.61 19.41
C LEU A 165 13.04 -4.04 20.34
N ASN A 166 13.34 -4.36 21.60
CA ASN A 166 12.33 -4.80 22.57
C ASN A 166 11.26 -3.74 22.84
N ASN A 167 11.65 -2.48 22.97
CA ASN A 167 10.69 -1.39 23.15
C ASN A 167 9.85 -1.15 21.91
N LEU A 168 10.45 -1.23 20.70
CA LEU A 168 9.72 -1.14 19.43
C LEU A 168 8.67 -2.24 19.31
N LEU A 169 9.03 -3.48 19.61
CA LEU A 169 8.09 -4.61 19.58
C LEU A 169 6.89 -4.40 20.49
N THR A 170 7.11 -3.90 21.71
CA THR A 170 6.03 -3.57 22.64
C THR A 170 5.13 -2.47 22.12
N ILE A 171 5.71 -1.38 21.63
CA ILE A 171 4.95 -0.26 21.06
C ILE A 171 4.16 -0.69 19.82
N MET A 172 4.76 -1.46 18.92
CA MET A 172 4.09 -1.90 17.69
C MET A 172 2.92 -2.86 17.95
N ASN A 173 3.06 -3.75 18.97
CA ASN A 173 2.04 -4.75 19.25
C ASN A 173 0.96 -4.27 20.21
N GLU A 174 1.39 -3.68 21.32
CA GLU A 174 0.52 -3.42 22.47
C GLU A 174 0.10 -1.93 22.53
N LYS A 175 0.78 -1.08 21.75
CA LYS A 175 0.63 0.38 21.82
C LYS A 175 0.88 0.90 23.25
N LEU A 176 1.86 0.30 23.92
CA LEU A 176 2.26 0.63 25.28
C LEU A 176 3.76 0.97 25.34
N PHE A 177 4.11 1.91 26.21
CA PHE A 177 5.48 2.24 26.55
C PHE A 177 5.64 2.17 28.08
N PHE A 178 6.63 1.41 28.55
CA PHE A 178 6.90 1.26 29.97
C PHE A 178 7.79 2.40 30.44
N ASN A 179 7.19 3.33 31.13
CA ASN A 179 7.83 4.48 31.80
C ASN A 179 7.65 4.31 33.33
N GLU A 180 7.67 5.39 34.12
CA GLU A 180 7.26 5.39 35.53
C GLU A 180 5.88 4.72 35.68
N GLU A 181 4.96 5.08 34.81
CA GLU A 181 3.66 4.45 34.63
C GLU A 181 3.57 3.87 33.22
N ILE A 182 2.63 2.95 32.98
CA ILE A 182 2.37 2.42 31.66
C ILE A 182 1.68 3.49 30.82
N GLN A 183 2.40 4.00 29.83
CA GLN A 183 1.91 5.01 28.91
C GLN A 183 1.30 4.36 27.68
N LYS A 184 0.06 4.74 27.34
CA LYS A 184 -0.52 4.41 26.03
C LYS A 184 0.12 5.25 24.94
N VAL A 185 0.58 4.59 23.89
CA VAL A 185 1.17 5.24 22.72
C VAL A 185 0.10 5.46 21.66
N PRO A 186 -0.13 6.70 21.21
CA PRO A 186 -1.18 7.03 20.23
C PRO A 186 -0.82 6.61 18.80
N LEU A 187 0.13 5.68 18.64
CA LEU A 187 0.67 5.26 17.37
C LEU A 187 -0.41 4.60 16.51
N ILE A 188 -0.72 5.18 15.36
CA ILE A 188 -1.55 4.59 14.32
C ILE A 188 -0.71 3.61 13.52
N SER A 189 0.37 4.10 12.92
CA SER A 189 1.22 3.29 12.05
C SER A 189 2.69 3.64 12.22
N LEU A 190 3.54 2.62 12.23
CA LEU A 190 4.98 2.74 12.10
C LEU A 190 5.37 2.22 10.71
N ILE A 191 6.01 3.09 9.93
CA ILE A 191 6.59 2.74 8.63
C ILE A 191 8.09 2.55 8.82
N GLY A 192 8.54 1.32 8.62
CA GLY A 192 9.95 0.97 8.59
C GLY A 192 10.50 1.01 7.18
N ALA A 193 11.79 1.29 7.05
CA ALA A 193 12.49 1.15 5.79
C ALA A 193 13.88 0.53 6.00
N SER A 194 14.38 -0.19 5.01
CA SER A 194 15.75 -0.68 4.97
C SER A 194 16.20 -0.91 3.52
N ASN A 195 17.49 -0.78 3.29
CA ASN A 195 18.16 -1.19 2.05
C ASN A 195 18.80 -2.59 2.15
N GLU A 196 18.82 -3.16 3.36
CA GLU A 196 19.40 -4.46 3.65
C GLU A 196 18.31 -5.38 4.25
N TYR A 197 18.41 -6.68 4.03
CA TYR A 197 17.60 -7.66 4.73
C TYR A 197 18.16 -7.92 6.13
N TYR A 198 17.32 -8.43 7.02
CA TYR A 198 17.75 -8.81 8.36
C TYR A 198 18.63 -10.07 8.31
N GLU A 199 19.77 -10.01 9.03
CA GLU A 199 20.71 -11.15 9.15
C GLU A 199 20.49 -11.93 10.47
N GLU A 200 19.87 -11.29 11.46
CA GLU A 200 19.74 -11.85 12.81
C GLU A 200 18.32 -12.40 13.08
N GLU A 201 18.22 -13.55 13.72
CA GLU A 201 16.93 -14.20 14.06
C GLU A 201 15.99 -13.33 14.90
N ASN A 202 16.52 -12.49 15.80
CA ASN A 202 15.74 -11.55 16.61
C ASN A 202 15.02 -10.48 15.76
N LEU A 203 15.53 -10.18 14.59
CA LEU A 203 14.90 -9.22 13.66
C LEU A 203 13.72 -9.84 12.90
N ILE A 204 13.63 -11.16 12.79
CA ILE A 204 12.47 -11.87 12.23
C ILE A 204 11.18 -11.47 12.96
N ALA A 205 11.25 -11.40 14.29
CA ALA A 205 10.10 -11.00 15.10
C ALA A 205 9.66 -9.56 14.82
N LEU A 206 10.60 -8.63 14.58
CA LEU A 206 10.30 -7.27 14.18
C LEU A 206 9.69 -7.24 12.77
N TYR A 207 10.30 -7.96 11.82
CA TYR A 207 9.85 -8.02 10.44
C TYR A 207 8.42 -8.58 10.33
N ASP A 208 8.05 -9.56 11.15
CA ASP A 208 6.68 -10.10 11.18
C ASP A 208 5.64 -9.09 11.70
N ARG A 209 6.05 -8.02 12.40
CA ARG A 209 5.16 -6.93 12.86
C ARG A 209 4.79 -5.94 11.75
N PHE A 210 5.52 -5.97 10.65
CA PHE A 210 5.15 -5.22 9.45
C PHE A 210 4.19 -6.05 8.61
N LEU A 211 2.90 -5.75 8.75
CA LEU A 211 1.86 -6.47 8.01
C LEU A 211 1.95 -6.17 6.52
N LEU A 212 2.09 -4.89 6.19
CA LEU A 212 2.20 -4.41 4.81
C LEU A 212 3.67 -4.24 4.44
N ARG A 213 4.04 -4.74 3.26
CA ARG A 213 5.43 -4.70 2.77
C ARG A 213 5.44 -4.40 1.28
N TRP A 214 6.43 -3.65 0.82
CA TRP A 214 6.63 -3.40 -0.60
C TRP A 214 8.09 -3.13 -0.93
N ASN A 215 8.53 -3.61 -2.11
CA ASN A 215 9.84 -3.30 -2.65
C ASN A 215 9.76 -2.02 -3.48
N ILE A 216 10.65 -1.10 -3.21
CA ILE A 216 10.79 0.16 -3.95
C ILE A 216 12.05 0.11 -4.77
N ASP A 217 11.92 0.22 -6.08
CA ASP A 217 13.02 0.27 -7.03
C ASP A 217 13.26 1.68 -7.58
N TYR A 218 14.37 1.84 -8.31
CA TYR A 218 14.59 3.04 -9.12
C TYR A 218 13.55 3.14 -10.24
N ILE A 219 13.34 4.36 -10.76
CA ILE A 219 12.44 4.60 -11.89
C ILE A 219 12.99 3.91 -13.13
N ASN A 220 12.23 2.99 -13.70
CA ASN A 220 12.66 2.12 -14.79
C ASN A 220 12.19 2.62 -16.18
N GLU A 221 11.01 3.21 -16.28
CA GLU A 221 10.44 3.67 -17.54
C GLU A 221 11.21 4.88 -18.09
N PRO A 222 11.74 4.82 -19.34
CA PRO A 222 12.50 5.93 -19.93
C PRO A 222 11.74 7.26 -20.00
N GLY A 223 10.43 7.21 -20.30
CA GLY A 223 9.57 8.39 -20.33
C GLY A 223 9.42 9.04 -18.97
N ASN A 224 9.28 8.23 -17.94
CA ASN A 224 9.15 8.67 -16.55
C ASN A 224 10.46 9.27 -16.01
N ARG A 225 11.63 8.75 -16.43
CA ARG A 225 12.93 9.36 -16.10
C ARG A 225 13.06 10.77 -16.71
N ILE A 226 12.58 10.97 -17.94
CA ILE A 226 12.56 12.31 -18.57
C ILE A 226 11.66 13.26 -17.78
N THR A 227 10.51 12.79 -17.32
CA THR A 227 9.60 13.58 -16.47
C THR A 227 10.25 13.93 -15.13
N LEU A 228 10.96 12.98 -14.50
CA LEU A 228 11.74 13.22 -13.28
C LEU A 228 12.78 14.34 -13.49
N PHE A 229 13.52 14.29 -14.60
CA PHE A 229 14.53 15.33 -14.93
C PHE A 229 13.89 16.70 -15.15
N LYS A 230 12.75 16.76 -15.85
CA LYS A 230 12.00 18.01 -16.05
C LYS A 230 11.53 18.58 -14.70
N ASN A 231 10.89 17.78 -13.86
CA ASN A 231 10.43 18.18 -12.54
C ASN A 231 11.58 18.71 -11.67
N TYR A 232 12.76 18.08 -11.71
CA TYR A 232 13.95 18.54 -11.01
C TYR A 232 14.42 19.91 -11.52
N LEU A 233 14.49 20.08 -12.84
CA LEU A 233 14.94 21.33 -13.47
C LEU A 233 13.98 22.48 -13.20
N ASP A 234 12.68 22.22 -13.21
CA ASP A 234 11.66 23.24 -12.94
C ASP A 234 11.69 23.69 -11.48
N ARG A 235 11.80 22.76 -10.52
CA ARG A 235 12.03 23.10 -9.10
C ARG A 235 13.28 23.94 -8.90
N ARG A 236 14.36 23.63 -9.61
CA ARG A 236 15.60 24.41 -9.56
C ARG A 236 15.44 25.83 -10.10
N ARG A 237 14.61 26.05 -11.13
CA ARG A 237 14.34 27.37 -11.71
C ARG A 237 13.49 28.22 -10.79
N GLU A 238 12.55 27.63 -10.05
CA GLU A 238 11.67 28.31 -9.11
C GLU A 238 12.38 28.75 -7.82
N GLY A 239 13.70 28.54 -7.70
CA GLY A 239 14.50 28.95 -6.55
C GLY A 239 14.31 28.07 -5.31
N SER A 240 13.64 26.94 -5.46
CA SER A 240 13.33 25.98 -4.40
C SER A 240 14.52 25.07 -4.05
N LEU A 241 15.75 25.57 -4.15
CA LEU A 241 16.99 24.81 -3.91
C LEU A 241 17.38 24.69 -2.43
N LEU A 242 16.55 25.19 -1.54
CA LEU A 242 16.84 25.13 -0.11
C LEU A 242 16.13 23.94 0.51
N GLN A 243 16.90 22.87 0.67
CA GLN A 243 16.57 21.60 1.36
C GLN A 243 15.86 20.52 0.52
N GLU A 244 16.46 19.34 0.54
CA GLU A 244 15.95 18.10 -0.10
C GLU A 244 14.56 17.65 0.42
N ASN A 245 13.96 18.38 1.36
CA ASN A 245 12.74 18.02 2.08
C ASN A 245 11.60 19.06 1.97
N GLU A 246 11.77 20.17 1.25
CA GLU A 246 10.67 21.12 1.09
C GLU A 246 9.92 20.87 -0.22
N THR A 247 8.78 20.28 -0.11
CA THR A 247 7.83 20.08 -1.19
C THR A 247 7.17 21.39 -1.58
N VAL A 248 7.25 21.66 -2.86
CA VAL A 248 6.95 22.95 -3.47
C VAL A 248 5.45 23.24 -3.63
N LYS A 249 4.59 22.23 -3.46
CA LYS A 249 3.15 22.44 -3.53
C LYS A 249 2.51 22.27 -2.15
N THR A 250 1.93 23.33 -1.64
CA THR A 250 1.03 23.25 -0.48
C THR A 250 -0.01 22.16 -0.76
N PRO A 251 -0.17 21.15 0.10
CA PRO A 251 -1.18 20.13 -0.08
C PRO A 251 -2.56 20.77 -0.28
N VAL A 252 -3.24 20.43 -1.36
CA VAL A 252 -4.57 20.96 -1.65
C VAL A 252 -5.61 20.22 -0.81
N CYS A 253 -5.45 18.88 -0.70
CA CYS A 253 -6.33 18.05 0.10
C CYS A 253 -5.68 17.62 1.41
N LYS A 254 -6.43 17.71 2.50
CA LYS A 254 -6.02 17.27 3.84
C LYS A 254 -7.16 16.60 4.56
N ILE A 255 -6.82 15.65 5.42
CA ILE A 255 -7.77 14.99 6.34
C ILE A 255 -7.35 15.23 7.78
N ASN A 256 -8.31 15.29 8.71
CA ASN A 256 -8.00 15.35 10.12
C ASN A 256 -7.74 13.94 10.67
N ILE A 257 -6.81 13.82 11.61
CA ILE A 257 -6.51 12.53 12.25
C ILE A 257 -7.73 11.88 12.91
N LYS A 258 -8.68 12.69 13.39
CA LYS A 258 -9.93 12.18 14.00
C LYS A 258 -10.82 11.51 12.95
N ASP A 259 -10.88 12.06 11.75
CA ASP A 259 -11.64 11.47 10.64
C ASP A 259 -10.99 10.17 10.17
N LEU A 260 -9.64 10.11 10.17
CA LEU A 260 -8.89 8.88 9.93
C LEU A 260 -9.23 7.79 10.97
N MET A 261 -9.37 8.16 12.25
CA MET A 261 -9.81 7.22 13.29
C MET A 261 -11.25 6.74 13.08
N VAL A 262 -12.14 7.60 12.58
CA VAL A 262 -13.53 7.21 12.22
C VAL A 262 -13.51 6.19 11.08
N ILE A 263 -12.68 6.40 10.06
CA ILE A 263 -12.48 5.43 8.97
C ILE A 263 -11.97 4.09 9.51
N ASN A 264 -10.99 4.10 10.44
CA ASN A 264 -10.46 2.87 11.05
C ASN A 264 -11.57 2.04 11.75
N GLU A 265 -12.48 2.70 12.48
CA GLU A 265 -13.62 2.00 13.08
C GLU A 265 -14.60 1.50 12.01
N LYS A 266 -14.83 2.27 10.94
CA LYS A 266 -15.73 1.86 9.85
C LYS A 266 -15.20 0.63 9.09
N VAL A 267 -13.87 0.52 8.91
CA VAL A 267 -13.25 -0.68 8.30
C VAL A 267 -13.69 -1.96 9.01
N LYS A 268 -13.82 -1.95 10.33
CA LYS A 268 -14.24 -3.13 11.12
C LYS A 268 -15.68 -3.55 10.89
N GLU A 269 -16.52 -2.64 10.36
CA GLU A 269 -17.92 -2.90 10.07
C GLU A 269 -18.14 -3.53 8.67
N ILE A 270 -17.11 -3.47 7.80
CA ILE A 270 -17.17 -4.07 6.45
C ILE A 270 -17.26 -5.58 6.56
N THR A 271 -18.25 -6.17 5.90
CA THR A 271 -18.47 -7.61 5.90
C THR A 271 -17.62 -8.32 4.86
N ILE A 272 -17.25 -9.57 5.13
CA ILE A 272 -16.57 -10.45 4.18
C ILE A 272 -17.42 -11.71 3.99
N SER A 273 -17.89 -11.92 2.77
CA SER A 273 -18.73 -13.08 2.47
C SER A 273 -17.94 -14.40 2.51
N ILE A 274 -18.64 -15.49 2.77
CA ILE A 274 -18.03 -16.85 2.76
C ILE A 274 -17.42 -17.19 1.38
N LYS A 275 -17.92 -16.60 0.31
CA LYS A 275 -17.38 -16.74 -1.05
C LYS A 275 -15.98 -16.16 -1.13
N VAL A 276 -15.76 -14.97 -0.60
CA VAL A 276 -14.45 -14.30 -0.55
C VAL A 276 -13.48 -15.09 0.33
N LEU A 277 -13.92 -15.52 1.53
CA LEU A 277 -13.11 -16.34 2.44
C LEU A 277 -12.69 -17.67 1.80
N ASN A 278 -13.60 -18.35 1.11
CA ASN A 278 -13.28 -19.58 0.39
C ASN A 278 -12.28 -19.34 -0.76
N THR A 279 -12.39 -18.20 -1.42
CA THR A 279 -11.47 -17.82 -2.49
C THR A 279 -10.08 -17.51 -1.92
N TYR A 280 -10.02 -16.78 -0.81
CA TYR A 280 -8.77 -16.54 -0.09
C TYR A 280 -8.11 -17.87 0.38
N ASN A 281 -8.91 -18.79 0.95
CA ASN A 281 -8.40 -20.09 1.36
C ASN A 281 -7.82 -20.89 0.17
N LYS A 282 -8.43 -20.82 -1.02
CA LYS A 282 -7.88 -21.43 -2.23
C LYS A 282 -6.52 -20.81 -2.60
N LEU A 283 -6.38 -19.50 -2.50
CA LEU A 283 -5.10 -18.81 -2.72
C LEU A 283 -4.02 -19.34 -1.75
N LEU A 284 -4.32 -19.38 -0.45
CA LEU A 284 -3.40 -19.89 0.57
C LEU A 284 -2.95 -21.33 0.30
N ASN A 285 -3.89 -22.20 -0.11
CA ASN A 285 -3.55 -23.58 -0.51
C ASN A 285 -2.68 -23.65 -1.77
N THR A 286 -2.88 -22.74 -2.72
CA THR A 286 -2.04 -22.65 -3.93
C THR A 286 -0.63 -22.21 -3.59
N LEU A 287 -0.48 -21.20 -2.73
CA LEU A 287 0.81 -20.72 -2.25
C LEU A 287 1.55 -21.78 -1.43
N LEU A 288 0.84 -22.53 -0.57
CA LEU A 288 1.42 -23.63 0.19
C LEU A 288 1.99 -24.74 -0.73
N ARG A 289 1.32 -25.04 -1.83
CA ARG A 289 1.85 -26.00 -2.86
C ARG A 289 3.11 -25.50 -3.55
N LYS A 290 3.34 -24.20 -3.55
CA LYS A 290 4.56 -23.55 -4.05
C LYS A 290 5.62 -23.39 -2.93
N ASN A 291 5.43 -24.03 -1.76
CA ASN A 291 6.26 -23.94 -0.56
C ASN A 291 6.29 -22.53 0.09
N ILE A 292 5.34 -21.66 -0.24
CA ILE A 292 5.20 -20.33 0.40
C ILE A 292 4.31 -20.47 1.63
N VAL A 293 4.93 -20.36 2.82
CA VAL A 293 4.25 -20.53 4.10
C VAL A 293 3.95 -19.17 4.73
N ILE A 294 2.69 -18.93 5.06
CA ILE A 294 2.23 -17.67 5.64
C ILE A 294 1.77 -17.92 7.08
N SER A 295 2.21 -17.10 8.03
CA SER A 295 1.83 -17.22 9.43
C SER A 295 0.33 -17.02 9.64
N ASP A 296 -0.27 -17.72 10.61
CA ASP A 296 -1.71 -17.58 10.91
C ASP A 296 -2.07 -16.17 11.38
N ARG A 297 -1.17 -15.50 12.08
CA ARG A 297 -1.31 -14.09 12.42
C ARG A 297 -1.51 -13.26 11.17
N ARG A 298 -0.63 -13.40 10.17
CA ARG A 298 -0.67 -12.65 8.93
C ARG A 298 -1.92 -12.94 8.11
N LYS A 299 -2.35 -14.21 8.06
CA LYS A 299 -3.61 -14.61 7.43
C LYS A 299 -4.81 -13.88 8.04
N ASN A 300 -4.88 -13.81 9.38
CA ASN A 300 -5.99 -13.16 10.07
C ASN A 300 -5.94 -11.63 9.93
N GLU A 301 -4.76 -11.03 10.13
CA GLU A 301 -4.57 -9.59 10.05
C GLU A 301 -4.78 -9.04 8.63
N SER A 302 -4.59 -9.86 7.59
CA SER A 302 -4.82 -9.46 6.21
C SER A 302 -6.29 -9.14 5.92
N LEU A 303 -7.22 -9.75 6.65
CA LEU A 303 -8.66 -9.54 6.43
C LEU A 303 -9.07 -8.07 6.64
N LYS A 304 -8.48 -7.38 7.62
CA LYS A 304 -8.75 -5.95 7.83
C LYS A 304 -8.30 -5.08 6.64
N ILE A 305 -7.23 -5.50 5.93
CA ILE A 305 -6.76 -4.79 4.74
C ILE A 305 -7.69 -5.00 3.56
N VAL A 306 -8.24 -6.23 3.42
CA VAL A 306 -9.29 -6.54 2.43
C VAL A 306 -10.57 -5.72 2.71
N GLN A 307 -10.98 -5.60 3.98
CA GLN A 307 -12.09 -4.74 4.40
C GLN A 307 -11.83 -3.26 4.04
N ALA A 308 -10.61 -2.78 4.27
CA ALA A 308 -10.22 -1.41 3.96
C ALA A 308 -10.24 -1.12 2.45
N ALA A 309 -9.86 -2.10 1.62
CA ALA A 309 -9.96 -1.97 0.16
C ALA A 309 -11.41 -1.80 -0.29
N ALA A 310 -12.34 -2.62 0.23
CA ALA A 310 -13.76 -2.51 -0.08
C ALA A 310 -14.34 -1.15 0.37
N LEU A 311 -13.96 -0.67 1.57
CA LEU A 311 -14.40 0.63 2.07
C LEU A 311 -13.91 1.78 1.20
N LEU A 312 -12.66 1.76 0.72
CA LEU A 312 -12.11 2.78 -0.18
C LEU A 312 -12.85 2.82 -1.53
N ASP A 313 -13.41 1.70 -1.97
CA ASP A 313 -14.27 1.62 -3.15
C ASP A 313 -15.75 1.95 -2.84
N GLY A 314 -16.05 2.43 -1.63
CA GLY A 314 -17.41 2.84 -1.21
C GLY A 314 -18.37 1.68 -0.96
N ARG A 315 -17.86 0.47 -0.66
CA ARG A 315 -18.67 -0.74 -0.44
C ARG A 315 -18.70 -1.15 1.03
N ASP A 316 -19.83 -1.68 1.49
CA ASP A 316 -20.01 -2.24 2.84
C ASP A 316 -19.72 -3.76 2.92
N GLU A 317 -19.44 -4.39 1.78
CA GLU A 317 -19.07 -5.80 1.68
C GLU A 317 -17.85 -5.97 0.76
N ALA A 318 -16.89 -6.79 1.21
CA ALA A 318 -15.69 -7.10 0.44
C ALA A 318 -16.02 -8.09 -0.69
N GLU A 319 -15.43 -7.86 -1.85
CA GLU A 319 -15.54 -8.68 -3.05
C GLU A 319 -14.21 -9.40 -3.34
N ILE A 320 -14.24 -10.31 -4.34
CA ILE A 320 -13.05 -11.08 -4.73
C ILE A 320 -11.91 -10.15 -5.22
N GLN A 321 -12.25 -9.05 -5.88
CA GLN A 321 -11.27 -8.07 -6.37
C GLN A 321 -10.46 -7.42 -5.24
N ASP A 322 -11.05 -7.27 -4.05
CA ASP A 322 -10.35 -6.68 -2.89
C ASP A 322 -9.22 -7.57 -2.37
N LEU A 323 -9.18 -8.83 -2.76
CA LEU A 323 -8.06 -9.72 -2.48
C LEU A 323 -6.77 -9.27 -3.21
N GLU A 324 -6.82 -8.31 -4.14
CA GLU A 324 -5.63 -7.74 -4.78
C GLU A 324 -4.65 -7.14 -3.76
N VAL A 325 -5.13 -6.59 -2.66
CA VAL A 325 -4.28 -5.99 -1.62
C VAL A 325 -3.41 -7.01 -0.88
N LEU A 326 -3.72 -8.30 -1.02
CA LEU A 326 -2.92 -9.38 -0.42
C LEU A 326 -1.48 -9.42 -0.99
N LYS A 327 -1.24 -8.83 -2.15
CA LYS A 327 0.09 -8.64 -2.72
C LYS A 327 1.04 -7.85 -1.81
N TYR A 328 0.52 -6.98 -0.94
CA TYR A 328 1.32 -6.25 0.04
C TYR A 328 1.59 -7.02 1.33
N ILE A 329 1.02 -8.22 1.49
CA ILE A 329 0.94 -8.88 2.79
C ILE A 329 1.58 -10.27 2.77
N LEU A 330 1.30 -11.09 1.74
CA LEU A 330 1.50 -12.53 1.82
C LEU A 330 2.96 -12.98 1.63
N TRP A 331 3.86 -12.11 1.16
CA TRP A 331 5.26 -12.46 0.96
C TRP A 331 6.12 -12.18 2.20
N THR A 332 7.14 -12.98 2.38
CA THR A 332 8.17 -12.83 3.41
C THR A 332 9.52 -12.59 2.74
N ASP A 333 9.86 -13.42 1.77
CA ASP A 333 11.09 -13.33 1.02
C ASP A 333 10.80 -12.73 -0.36
N GLU A 334 11.76 -11.98 -0.90
CA GLU A 334 11.61 -11.30 -2.19
C GLU A 334 11.41 -12.29 -3.35
N GLU A 335 12.02 -13.45 -3.24
CA GLU A 335 11.88 -14.54 -4.23
C GLU A 335 10.43 -15.00 -4.39
N ASP A 336 9.64 -14.94 -3.32
CA ASP A 336 8.22 -15.33 -3.31
C ASP A 336 7.31 -14.29 -3.95
N LEU A 337 7.76 -13.00 -3.99
CA LEU A 337 6.92 -11.88 -4.41
C LEU A 337 6.34 -12.06 -5.81
N ALA A 338 7.15 -12.49 -6.77
CA ALA A 338 6.71 -12.68 -8.16
C ALA A 338 5.60 -13.77 -8.27
N ALA A 339 5.76 -14.88 -7.54
CA ALA A 339 4.78 -15.95 -7.51
C ALA A 339 3.48 -15.53 -6.84
N ILE A 340 3.57 -14.74 -5.76
CA ILE A 340 2.40 -14.21 -5.05
C ILE A 340 1.64 -13.18 -5.90
N LEU A 341 2.36 -12.26 -6.55
CA LEU A 341 1.75 -11.29 -7.47
C LEU A 341 0.97 -11.99 -8.58
N GLU A 342 1.55 -13.03 -9.19
CA GLU A 342 0.90 -13.81 -10.23
C GLU A 342 -0.39 -14.50 -9.74
N GLU A 343 -0.34 -15.18 -8.59
CA GLU A 343 -1.50 -15.89 -8.06
C GLU A 343 -2.60 -14.97 -7.55
N VAL A 344 -2.22 -13.86 -6.92
CA VAL A 344 -3.17 -12.81 -6.48
C VAL A 344 -3.87 -12.18 -7.68
N GLU A 345 -3.12 -11.81 -8.73
CA GLU A 345 -3.70 -11.24 -9.96
C GLU A 345 -4.64 -12.21 -10.67
N LYS A 346 -4.26 -13.50 -10.81
CA LYS A 346 -5.12 -14.52 -11.40
C LYS A 346 -6.47 -14.61 -10.70
N LEU A 347 -6.48 -14.41 -9.41
CA LEU A 347 -7.64 -14.63 -8.56
C LEU A 347 -8.49 -13.37 -8.41
N ALA A 348 -7.88 -12.23 -8.10
CA ALA A 348 -8.55 -10.97 -7.83
C ALA A 348 -8.95 -10.24 -9.12
N ASN A 349 -8.08 -10.28 -10.13
CA ASN A 349 -8.25 -9.56 -11.39
C ASN A 349 -7.90 -10.44 -12.60
N PRO A 350 -8.71 -11.47 -12.91
CA PRO A 350 -8.43 -12.38 -14.02
C PRO A 350 -8.31 -11.67 -15.38
N ASN A 351 -9.00 -10.55 -15.56
CA ASN A 351 -8.91 -9.75 -16.78
C ASN A 351 -7.59 -8.99 -16.86
N LYS A 352 -7.12 -8.38 -15.77
CA LYS A 352 -5.82 -7.70 -15.70
C LYS A 352 -4.67 -8.64 -15.98
N ASN A 353 -4.74 -9.88 -15.45
CA ASN A 353 -3.78 -10.94 -15.77
C ASN A 353 -3.82 -11.30 -17.26
N LYS A 354 -5.01 -11.46 -17.86
CA LYS A 354 -5.15 -11.72 -19.30
C LYS A 354 -4.55 -10.56 -20.12
N LEU A 355 -4.81 -9.32 -19.74
CA LEU A 355 -4.26 -8.14 -20.41
C LEU A 355 -2.72 -8.15 -20.37
N ARG A 356 -2.12 -8.43 -19.20
CA ARG A 356 -0.67 -8.53 -19.05
C ARG A 356 -0.08 -9.64 -19.93
N ASN A 357 -0.67 -10.83 -19.89
CA ASN A 357 -0.20 -11.96 -20.69
C ASN A 357 -0.31 -11.66 -22.18
N LEU A 358 -1.38 -11.04 -22.64
CA LEU A 358 -1.54 -10.62 -24.02
C LEU A 358 -0.49 -9.59 -24.44
N LYS A 359 -0.18 -8.60 -23.58
CA LYS A 359 0.89 -7.61 -23.83
C LYS A 359 2.25 -8.29 -23.96
N VAL A 360 2.62 -9.16 -23.02
CA VAL A 360 3.90 -9.89 -23.04
C VAL A 360 4.03 -10.73 -24.31
N THR A 361 2.98 -11.47 -24.66
CA THR A 361 2.95 -12.29 -25.87
C THR A 361 3.06 -11.45 -27.13
N PHE A 362 2.39 -10.30 -27.18
CA PHE A 362 2.43 -9.40 -28.29
C PHE A 362 3.82 -8.76 -28.49
N GLU A 363 4.49 -8.35 -27.43
CA GLU A 363 5.87 -7.87 -27.48
C GLU A 363 6.86 -8.96 -27.90
N ALA A 364 6.63 -10.21 -27.47
CA ALA A 364 7.44 -11.35 -27.92
C ALA A 364 7.31 -11.55 -29.44
N TYR A 365 6.11 -11.40 -30.02
CA TYR A 365 5.91 -11.49 -31.48
C TYR A 365 6.61 -10.37 -32.24
N LYS A 366 6.56 -9.14 -31.71
CA LYS A 366 7.31 -8.02 -32.31
C LYS A 366 8.81 -8.29 -32.33
N LYS A 367 9.34 -8.78 -31.22
CA LYS A 367 10.76 -9.12 -31.11
C LYS A 367 11.16 -10.25 -32.06
N GLN A 368 10.35 -11.29 -32.17
CA GLN A 368 10.59 -12.42 -33.07
C GLN A 368 10.71 -11.95 -34.55
N LEU A 369 9.88 -11.01 -34.97
CA LEU A 369 9.98 -10.43 -36.33
C LEU A 369 11.23 -9.58 -36.52
N LEU A 370 11.61 -8.77 -35.52
CA LEU A 370 12.83 -7.99 -35.57
C LEU A 370 14.08 -8.88 -35.66
N ASP A 371 14.14 -9.94 -34.83
CA ASP A 371 15.26 -10.89 -34.84
C ASP A 371 15.39 -11.63 -36.19
N LEU A 372 14.27 -11.84 -36.90
CA LEU A 372 14.29 -12.38 -38.26
C LEU A 372 14.80 -11.39 -39.30
N GLU A 373 14.53 -10.10 -39.12
CA GLU A 373 15.00 -9.04 -40.04
C GLU A 373 16.52 -8.83 -40.00
N ASP A 374 17.16 -9.11 -38.85
CA ASP A 374 18.61 -9.05 -38.72
C ASP A 374 19.34 -10.17 -39.53
N ASN A 375 18.63 -11.19 -39.95
CA ASN A 375 19.15 -12.32 -40.74
C ASN A 375 18.93 -12.20 -42.26
N LYS A 376 18.75 -11.00 -42.79
CA LYS A 376 18.57 -10.70 -44.23
C LYS A 376 19.79 -11.14 -45.06
N GLY A 377 19.80 -12.33 -45.54
CA GLY A 377 20.89 -12.80 -46.45
C GLY A 377 20.90 -14.30 -46.75
N SER A 378 20.00 -15.07 -46.18
CA SER A 378 19.89 -16.50 -46.50
C SER A 378 18.78 -16.77 -47.54
N ASP A 379 19.00 -17.72 -48.45
CA ASP A 379 18.00 -18.15 -49.43
C ASP A 379 16.71 -18.67 -48.77
N GLN A 380 16.76 -19.01 -47.49
CA GLN A 380 15.65 -19.50 -46.70
C GLN A 380 14.89 -18.38 -45.98
N TYR A 381 15.44 -17.19 -45.94
CA TYR A 381 14.89 -16.03 -45.19
C TYR A 381 13.44 -15.69 -45.56
N VAL A 382 13.13 -15.65 -46.87
CA VAL A 382 11.80 -15.30 -47.37
C VAL A 382 10.75 -16.33 -46.93
N PHE A 383 11.09 -17.60 -46.97
CA PHE A 383 10.19 -18.70 -46.54
C PHE A 383 9.97 -18.62 -45.02
N ASP A 384 11.06 -18.54 -44.25
CA ASP A 384 10.99 -18.50 -42.79
C ASP A 384 10.25 -17.21 -42.30
N LYS A 385 10.49 -16.07 -42.93
CA LYS A 385 9.75 -14.83 -42.66
C LYS A 385 8.26 -14.98 -42.95
N THR A 386 7.88 -15.54 -44.09
CA THR A 386 6.47 -15.72 -44.48
C THR A 386 5.74 -16.67 -43.53
N MET A 387 6.37 -17.76 -43.10
CA MET A 387 5.81 -18.72 -42.16
C MET A 387 5.63 -18.05 -40.77
N ALA A 388 6.67 -17.39 -40.24
CA ALA A 388 6.63 -16.71 -38.98
C ALA A 388 5.55 -15.62 -38.96
N VAL A 389 5.47 -14.77 -39.99
CA VAL A 389 4.46 -13.73 -40.11
C VAL A 389 3.05 -14.31 -40.14
N THR A 390 2.83 -15.40 -40.89
CA THR A 390 1.53 -16.07 -40.96
C THR A 390 1.08 -16.60 -39.59
N GLU A 391 2.01 -17.19 -38.84
CA GLU A 391 1.74 -17.70 -37.50
C GLU A 391 1.48 -16.53 -36.51
N ILE A 392 2.28 -15.48 -36.56
CA ILE A 392 2.14 -14.29 -35.70
C ILE A 392 0.80 -13.60 -35.97
N ILE A 393 0.41 -13.40 -37.25
CA ILE A 393 -0.89 -12.80 -37.59
C ILE A 393 -2.04 -13.65 -37.03
N LYS A 394 -1.95 -15.00 -37.18
CA LYS A 394 -2.96 -15.88 -36.61
C LYS A 394 -3.09 -15.72 -35.10
N ASN A 395 -1.97 -15.63 -34.40
CA ASN A 395 -1.93 -15.50 -32.96
C ASN A 395 -2.40 -14.10 -32.51
N ILE A 396 -2.05 -13.03 -33.23
CA ILE A 396 -2.57 -11.68 -32.98
C ILE A 396 -4.09 -11.67 -33.17
N ASN A 397 -4.63 -12.25 -34.24
CA ASN A 397 -6.07 -12.33 -34.44
C ASN A 397 -6.80 -13.10 -33.32
N TYR A 398 -6.18 -14.14 -32.78
CA TYR A 398 -6.70 -14.84 -31.61
C TYR A 398 -6.72 -13.91 -30.37
N GLY A 399 -5.66 -13.13 -30.15
CA GLY A 399 -5.59 -12.11 -29.10
C GLY A 399 -6.67 -11.04 -29.25
N VAL A 400 -6.84 -10.49 -30.45
CA VAL A 400 -7.88 -9.52 -30.82
C VAL A 400 -9.29 -10.06 -30.50
N ASN A 401 -9.59 -11.29 -30.90
CA ASN A 401 -10.88 -11.90 -30.60
C ASN A 401 -11.10 -12.10 -29.09
N THR A 402 -10.04 -12.45 -28.36
CA THR A 402 -10.08 -12.60 -26.89
C THR A 402 -10.38 -11.26 -26.22
N ILE A 403 -9.70 -10.19 -26.64
CA ILE A 403 -9.94 -8.83 -26.13
C ILE A 403 -11.37 -8.37 -26.43
N ASN A 404 -11.86 -8.55 -27.64
CA ASN A 404 -13.23 -8.21 -28.00
C ASN A 404 -14.28 -8.94 -27.16
N GLY A 405 -14.04 -10.22 -26.80
CA GLY A 405 -14.87 -10.98 -25.89
C GLY A 405 -14.89 -10.37 -24.48
N ILE A 406 -13.72 -9.99 -23.95
CA ILE A 406 -13.59 -9.35 -22.63
C ILE A 406 -14.29 -7.98 -22.62
N LEU A 407 -14.03 -7.12 -23.60
CA LEU A 407 -14.66 -5.81 -23.74
C LEU A 407 -16.19 -5.91 -23.81
N SER A 408 -16.70 -6.90 -24.53
CA SER A 408 -18.15 -7.17 -24.61
C SER A 408 -18.75 -7.56 -23.28
N SER A 409 -18.01 -8.35 -22.46
CA SER A 409 -18.42 -8.71 -21.11
C SER A 409 -18.42 -7.49 -20.18
N MET A 410 -17.34 -6.70 -20.22
CA MET A 410 -17.22 -5.49 -19.40
C MET A 410 -18.31 -4.46 -19.73
N LYS A 411 -18.69 -4.30 -20.98
CA LYS A 411 -19.82 -3.44 -21.39
C LYS A 411 -21.16 -3.94 -20.79
N LYS A 412 -21.40 -5.25 -20.78
CA LYS A 412 -22.61 -5.82 -20.18
C LYS A 412 -22.67 -5.62 -18.67
N GLU A 413 -21.49 -5.53 -18.03
CA GLU A 413 -21.33 -5.27 -16.60
C GLU A 413 -21.36 -3.77 -16.25
N GLY A 414 -21.50 -2.86 -17.24
CA GLY A 414 -21.47 -1.39 -17.05
C GLY A 414 -20.08 -0.83 -16.71
N ARG A 415 -19.01 -1.55 -17.06
CA ARG A 415 -17.59 -1.21 -16.77
C ARG A 415 -16.86 -0.59 -17.96
N ASP A 416 -17.58 -0.06 -18.92
CA ASP A 416 -17.06 0.51 -20.17
C ASP A 416 -16.29 1.83 -20.01
N ASN A 417 -16.42 2.50 -18.85
CA ASN A 417 -15.65 3.70 -18.50
C ASN A 417 -14.46 3.42 -17.55
N SER A 418 -14.19 2.14 -17.25
CA SER A 418 -13.09 1.80 -16.35
C SER A 418 -11.72 1.97 -17.02
N LYS A 419 -10.68 2.25 -16.21
CA LYS A 419 -9.28 2.29 -16.67
C LYS A 419 -8.90 0.98 -17.36
N GLU A 420 -9.33 -0.14 -16.79
CA GLU A 420 -9.09 -1.48 -17.32
C GLU A 420 -9.69 -1.64 -18.73
N PHE A 421 -10.90 -1.15 -18.96
CA PHE A 421 -11.53 -1.17 -20.28
C PHE A 421 -10.69 -0.36 -21.30
N ASN A 422 -10.22 0.82 -20.94
CA ASN A 422 -9.39 1.66 -21.79
C ASN A 422 -8.04 1.00 -22.10
N ASP A 423 -7.45 0.30 -21.15
CA ASP A 423 -6.19 -0.43 -21.33
C ASP A 423 -6.36 -1.60 -22.32
N PHE A 424 -7.50 -2.31 -22.29
CA PHE A 424 -7.83 -3.33 -23.30
C PHE A 424 -8.09 -2.72 -24.68
N MET A 425 -8.81 -1.59 -24.75
CA MET A 425 -9.05 -0.89 -26.01
C MET A 425 -7.75 -0.43 -26.65
N LYS A 426 -6.82 0.12 -25.85
CA LYS A 426 -5.50 0.53 -26.36
C LYS A 426 -4.73 -0.67 -26.92
N LEU A 427 -4.64 -1.78 -26.19
CA LEU A 427 -3.95 -2.96 -26.67
C LEU A 427 -4.61 -3.52 -27.94
N LEU A 428 -5.93 -3.49 -28.03
CA LEU A 428 -6.66 -3.92 -29.22
C LEU A 428 -6.23 -3.12 -30.44
N ASN A 429 -6.25 -1.80 -30.34
CA ASN A 429 -5.86 -0.89 -31.43
C ASN A 429 -4.39 -1.13 -31.84
N ASP A 430 -3.48 -1.24 -30.86
CA ASP A 430 -2.05 -1.51 -31.12
C ASP A 430 -1.84 -2.85 -31.85
N MET A 431 -2.59 -3.88 -31.49
CA MET A 431 -2.51 -5.20 -32.13
C MET A 431 -3.09 -5.20 -33.55
N GLU A 432 -4.22 -4.53 -33.77
CA GLU A 432 -4.86 -4.42 -35.08
C GLU A 432 -3.98 -3.61 -36.04
N GLU A 433 -3.46 -2.46 -35.62
CA GLU A 433 -2.56 -1.61 -36.43
C GLU A 433 -1.29 -2.39 -36.80
N TYR A 434 -0.67 -3.09 -35.83
CA TYR A 434 0.52 -3.88 -36.09
C TYR A 434 0.25 -5.00 -37.09
N ALA A 435 -0.87 -5.72 -36.94
CA ALA A 435 -1.25 -6.80 -37.84
C ALA A 435 -1.48 -6.30 -39.30
N GLU A 436 -2.06 -5.09 -39.45
CA GLU A 436 -2.23 -4.47 -40.76
C GLU A 436 -0.90 -4.08 -41.40
N ASN A 437 0.02 -3.50 -40.63
CA ASN A 437 1.33 -3.08 -41.10
C ASN A 437 2.17 -4.27 -41.54
N VAL A 438 2.20 -5.35 -40.76
CA VAL A 438 2.92 -6.58 -41.10
C VAL A 438 2.33 -7.26 -42.33
N LYS A 439 1.00 -7.23 -42.53
CA LYS A 439 0.36 -7.74 -43.76
C LYS A 439 0.80 -6.98 -45.00
N LYS A 440 0.93 -5.66 -44.93
CA LYS A 440 1.36 -4.80 -46.07
C LYS A 440 2.81 -5.12 -46.47
N GLU A 441 3.67 -5.46 -45.55
CA GLU A 441 5.08 -5.83 -45.80
C GLU A 441 5.26 -7.15 -46.53
N ILE A 442 4.26 -8.05 -46.51
CA ILE A 442 4.30 -9.33 -47.23
C ILE A 442 3.82 -9.18 -48.67
N VAL A 443 2.96 -8.19 -48.92
CA VAL A 443 2.34 -7.96 -50.25
C VAL A 443 3.26 -7.17 -51.18
N LEU A 444 4.36 -6.62 -50.64
CA LEU A 444 5.43 -5.94 -51.40
C LEU A 444 6.65 -6.86 -51.53
#